data_dbc967bdfef0789127d68264d8ac1ba0
#
_entry.id   dbc967bdfef0789127d68264d8ac1ba0
#
_cell.length_a   1.000
_cell.length_b   1.000
_cell.length_c   1.000
_cell.angle_alpha   90.00
_cell.angle_beta   90.00
_cell.angle_gamma   90.00
#
_symmetry.space_group_name_H-M   'P 1'
#
loop_
_entity.id
_entity.type
_entity.pdbx_description
1 polymer ?
#
loop_
_entity_poly.entity_id
_entity_poly.type
_entity_poly.pdbx_seq_one_letter_code
_entity_poly.pdbx_strand_id
1 'polypeptide(L)'
;MSDAAQPSAAEVRAAAEAVKAALDRHLDAVEHRSGQDDPAVYAAFDELAAAAEAYDELLYDTYDEVTPFEIPGNDTLPAYAGPEEPSALSVLIRRDYAVVEPQRLLSQAQRIADLDPESAADAAAEARAVNGGTGSVAGVVGSSVHAALGVLFGEFEPDEIATRHKEFGLEEGDSTLWVVAADETPEPGEWLSAPFDQTDPQRVVCRFDVSSVFDEELGADDDDVLETLDGDR
;
A
#
# COMPACT_ATOMS: atom_id res chain seq x y z
N MET A 1 27.46 -1.99 -12.74
CA MET A 1 26.54 -0.89 -13.07
C MET A 1 26.15 -1.12 -14.50
N SER A 2 24.97 -1.70 -14.73
CA SER A 2 24.42 -1.86 -16.09
C SER A 2 23.92 -0.48 -16.52
N ASP A 3 24.51 0.04 -17.57
CA ASP A 3 24.04 1.21 -18.29
C ASP A 3 22.72 0.78 -18.97
N ALA A 4 21.59 1.04 -18.31
CA ALA A 4 20.29 0.87 -18.93
C ALA A 4 20.23 1.91 -20.05
N ALA A 5 20.14 1.46 -21.31
CA ALA A 5 20.05 2.35 -22.45
C ALA A 5 18.81 3.23 -22.28
N GLN A 6 18.98 4.55 -22.34
CA GLN A 6 17.85 5.48 -22.29
C GLN A 6 16.89 5.17 -23.46
N PRO A 7 15.57 5.21 -23.21
CA PRO A 7 14.59 4.97 -24.25
C PRO A 7 14.75 5.98 -25.40
N SER A 8 14.48 5.50 -26.60
CA SER A 8 14.66 6.30 -27.82
C SER A 8 13.39 7.04 -28.21
N ALA A 9 13.50 8.14 -28.94
CA ALA A 9 12.36 8.85 -29.52
C ALA A 9 11.45 7.96 -30.40
N ALA A 10 11.98 6.85 -30.92
CA ALA A 10 11.20 5.89 -31.70
C ALA A 10 10.31 5.03 -30.78
N GLU A 11 10.80 4.66 -29.60
CA GLU A 11 10.04 3.92 -28.57
C GLU A 11 8.92 4.77 -28.00
N VAL A 12 9.17 6.04 -27.67
CA VAL A 12 8.12 6.99 -27.22
C VAL A 12 7.03 7.12 -28.30
N ARG A 13 7.42 7.21 -29.58
CA ARG A 13 6.43 7.30 -30.67
C ARG A 13 5.64 6.01 -30.84
N ALA A 14 6.27 4.83 -30.68
CA ALA A 14 5.58 3.56 -30.72
C ALA A 14 4.58 3.42 -29.58
N ALA A 15 4.93 3.86 -28.37
CA ALA A 15 4.02 3.89 -27.21
C ALA A 15 2.83 4.84 -27.46
N ALA A 16 3.04 6.02 -28.02
CA ALA A 16 1.96 6.93 -28.41
C ALA A 16 0.99 6.30 -29.43
N GLU A 17 1.49 5.53 -30.41
CA GLU A 17 0.62 4.80 -31.34
C GLU A 17 -0.12 3.64 -30.65
N ALA A 18 0.49 3.01 -29.63
CA ALA A 18 -0.18 1.99 -28.83
C ALA A 18 -1.36 2.56 -28.03
N VAL A 19 -1.23 3.74 -27.41
CA VAL A 19 -2.34 4.45 -26.74
C VAL A 19 -3.49 4.72 -27.71
N LYS A 20 -3.21 5.23 -28.92
CA LYS A 20 -4.25 5.47 -29.92
C LYS A 20 -4.97 4.20 -30.32
N ALA A 21 -4.24 3.11 -30.54
CA ALA A 21 -4.83 1.82 -30.88
C ALA A 21 -5.66 1.22 -29.73
N ALA A 22 -5.24 1.44 -28.48
CA ALA A 22 -6.00 1.02 -27.30
C ALA A 22 -7.28 1.85 -27.12
N LEU A 23 -7.22 3.15 -27.39
CA LEU A 23 -8.38 4.05 -27.36
C LEU A 23 -9.43 3.64 -28.41
N ASP A 24 -9.01 3.31 -29.63
CA ASP A 24 -9.91 2.83 -30.68
C ASP A 24 -10.59 1.49 -30.27
N ARG A 25 -9.85 0.56 -29.65
CA ARG A 25 -10.41 -0.70 -29.14
C ARG A 25 -11.40 -0.47 -27.99
N HIS A 26 -11.09 0.44 -27.08
CA HIS A 26 -11.98 0.77 -25.98
C HIS A 26 -13.28 1.39 -26.50
N LEU A 27 -13.21 2.31 -27.46
CA LEU A 27 -14.40 2.89 -28.08
C LEU A 27 -15.23 1.82 -28.78
N ASP A 28 -14.62 0.91 -29.53
CA ASP A 28 -15.31 -0.19 -30.21
C ASP A 28 -16.02 -1.12 -29.20
N ALA A 29 -15.38 -1.45 -28.09
CA ALA A 29 -15.99 -2.23 -27.00
C ALA A 29 -17.20 -1.52 -26.37
N VAL A 30 -17.10 -0.20 -26.14
CA VAL A 30 -18.21 0.62 -25.59
C VAL A 30 -19.38 0.70 -26.57
N GLU A 31 -19.12 0.88 -27.87
CA GLU A 31 -20.16 0.94 -28.91
C GLU A 31 -20.92 -0.38 -29.07
N HIS A 32 -20.25 -1.51 -28.86
CA HIS A 32 -20.82 -2.85 -29.05
C HIS A 32 -21.19 -3.57 -27.74
N ARG A 33 -21.14 -2.86 -26.59
CA ARG A 33 -21.40 -3.44 -25.28
C ARG A 33 -22.78 -4.14 -25.20
N SER A 34 -22.81 -5.30 -24.57
CA SER A 34 -24.02 -6.09 -24.35
C SER A 34 -24.82 -5.67 -23.11
N GLY A 35 -24.25 -4.85 -22.23
CA GLY A 35 -24.87 -4.37 -20.99
C GLY A 35 -23.97 -3.38 -20.24
N GLN A 36 -24.37 -2.99 -19.02
CA GLN A 36 -23.67 -2.02 -18.23
C GLN A 36 -22.34 -2.60 -17.67
N ASP A 37 -22.32 -3.91 -17.39
CA ASP A 37 -21.19 -4.63 -16.80
C ASP A 37 -20.55 -5.58 -17.84
N ASP A 38 -20.36 -5.11 -19.09
CA ASP A 38 -19.76 -5.94 -20.14
C ASP A 38 -18.26 -6.14 -19.90
N PRO A 39 -17.77 -7.39 -19.70
CA PRO A 39 -16.37 -7.68 -19.44
C PRO A 39 -15.41 -7.20 -20.55
N ALA A 40 -15.90 -7.11 -21.80
CA ALA A 40 -15.08 -6.63 -22.91
C ALA A 40 -14.74 -5.13 -22.78
N VAL A 41 -15.65 -4.34 -22.19
CA VAL A 41 -15.41 -2.92 -21.93
C VAL A 41 -14.36 -2.76 -20.83
N TYR A 42 -14.44 -3.53 -19.74
CA TYR A 42 -13.44 -3.50 -18.68
C TYR A 42 -12.06 -3.93 -19.17
N ALA A 43 -11.98 -5.02 -19.93
CA ALA A 43 -10.71 -5.47 -20.52
C ALA A 43 -10.08 -4.42 -21.45
N ALA A 44 -10.90 -3.76 -22.27
CA ALA A 44 -10.41 -2.70 -23.15
C ALA A 44 -10.01 -1.42 -22.39
N PHE A 45 -10.66 -1.13 -21.26
CA PHE A 45 -10.27 -0.06 -20.36
C PHE A 45 -8.89 -0.34 -19.74
N ASP A 46 -8.67 -1.54 -19.20
CA ASP A 46 -7.39 -1.94 -18.61
C ASP A 46 -6.25 -1.89 -19.65
N GLU A 47 -6.51 -2.32 -20.89
CA GLU A 47 -5.53 -2.20 -21.98
C GLU A 47 -5.19 -0.74 -22.30
N LEU A 48 -6.17 0.16 -22.25
CA LEU A 48 -5.96 1.58 -22.49
C LEU A 48 -5.16 2.21 -21.34
N ALA A 49 -5.49 1.90 -20.10
CA ALA A 49 -4.75 2.39 -18.93
C ALA A 49 -3.28 1.95 -18.97
N ALA A 50 -3.02 0.66 -19.22
CA ALA A 50 -1.65 0.13 -19.33
C ALA A 50 -0.85 0.76 -20.48
N ALA A 51 -1.50 1.02 -21.62
CA ALA A 51 -0.84 1.69 -22.75
C ALA A 51 -0.51 3.16 -22.44
N ALA A 52 -1.38 3.86 -21.72
CA ALA A 52 -1.19 5.24 -21.31
C ALA A 52 -0.06 5.36 -20.28
N GLU A 53 0.00 4.48 -19.29
CA GLU A 53 1.06 4.40 -18.29
C GLU A 53 2.44 4.16 -18.95
N ALA A 54 2.53 3.17 -19.83
CA ALA A 54 3.79 2.89 -20.56
C ALA A 54 4.24 4.07 -21.43
N TYR A 55 3.31 4.85 -22.00
CA TYR A 55 3.65 6.05 -22.75
C TYR A 55 4.15 7.17 -21.84
N ASP A 56 3.51 7.39 -20.69
CA ASP A 56 3.89 8.42 -19.73
C ASP A 56 5.28 8.16 -19.15
N GLU A 57 5.59 6.91 -18.78
CA GLU A 57 6.90 6.49 -18.30
C GLU A 57 8.00 6.77 -19.34
N LEU A 58 7.79 6.34 -20.62
CA LEU A 58 8.75 6.57 -21.68
C LEU A 58 8.91 8.06 -22.05
N LEU A 59 7.84 8.84 -21.93
CA LEU A 59 7.87 10.27 -22.18
C LEU A 59 8.70 10.98 -21.10
N TYR A 60 8.49 10.63 -19.83
CA TYR A 60 9.26 11.14 -18.71
C TYR A 60 10.74 10.78 -18.81
N ASP A 61 11.07 9.51 -19.06
CA ASP A 61 12.44 9.02 -19.16
C ASP A 61 13.23 9.66 -20.31
N THR A 62 12.52 10.02 -21.39
CA THR A 62 13.19 10.54 -22.61
C THR A 62 13.25 12.06 -22.65
N TYR A 63 12.19 12.75 -22.17
CA TYR A 63 12.00 14.18 -22.36
C TYR A 63 11.76 14.96 -21.07
N ASP A 64 11.71 14.30 -19.91
CA ASP A 64 11.37 14.91 -18.59
C ASP A 64 9.99 15.63 -18.65
N GLU A 65 9.04 15.04 -19.38
CA GLU A 65 7.68 15.54 -19.58
C GLU A 65 6.66 14.48 -19.19
N VAL A 66 5.49 14.89 -18.71
CA VAL A 66 4.37 14.01 -18.34
C VAL A 66 3.13 14.32 -19.17
N THR A 67 2.25 13.36 -19.31
CA THR A 67 0.94 13.57 -19.92
C THR A 67 -0.02 14.24 -18.93
N PRO A 68 -1.07 14.95 -19.41
CA PRO A 68 -2.13 15.47 -18.54
C PRO A 68 -3.20 14.39 -18.23
N PHE A 69 -2.88 13.11 -18.41
CA PHE A 69 -3.83 12.05 -18.14
C PHE A 69 -3.77 11.67 -16.67
N GLU A 70 -4.90 11.71 -15.98
CA GLU A 70 -5.09 10.99 -14.72
C GLU A 70 -5.34 9.52 -15.07
N ILE A 71 -4.27 8.75 -15.11
CA ILE A 71 -4.37 7.31 -15.34
C ILE A 71 -4.78 6.72 -13.99
N PRO A 72 -5.95 6.04 -13.91
CA PRO A 72 -6.27 5.29 -12.70
C PRO A 72 -5.10 4.36 -12.40
N GLY A 73 -4.46 4.57 -11.25
CA GLY A 73 -3.29 3.76 -10.87
C GLY A 73 -3.64 2.28 -11.00
N ASN A 74 -2.64 1.49 -11.27
CA ASN A 74 -2.75 0.01 -11.37
C ASN A 74 -3.12 -0.64 -10.01
N ASP A 75 -3.72 0.16 -9.13
CA ASP A 75 -4.21 -0.21 -7.79
C ASP A 75 -5.53 -0.99 -7.83
N THR A 76 -6.14 -1.14 -9.01
CA THR A 76 -7.29 -2.02 -9.17
C THR A 76 -6.84 -3.46 -9.10
N LEU A 77 -7.34 -4.17 -8.08
CA LEU A 77 -7.16 -5.61 -8.03
C LEU A 77 -7.68 -6.26 -9.32
N PRO A 78 -6.99 -7.27 -9.85
CA PRO A 78 -7.51 -8.04 -10.97
C PRO A 78 -8.85 -8.67 -10.59
N ALA A 79 -9.66 -9.02 -11.60
CA ALA A 79 -10.94 -9.67 -11.36
C ALA A 79 -10.76 -10.91 -10.50
N TYR A 80 -11.62 -11.06 -9.49
CA TYR A 80 -11.58 -12.21 -8.59
C TYR A 80 -11.72 -13.54 -9.36
N ALA A 81 -10.74 -14.42 -9.17
CA ALA A 81 -10.69 -15.75 -9.78
C ALA A 81 -10.53 -16.87 -8.73
N GLY A 82 -10.75 -16.54 -7.46
CA GLY A 82 -10.73 -17.50 -6.36
C GLY A 82 -11.99 -18.38 -6.31
N PRO A 83 -12.08 -19.28 -5.31
CA PRO A 83 -13.24 -20.14 -5.12
C PRO A 83 -14.47 -19.32 -4.75
N GLU A 84 -15.65 -19.71 -5.28
CA GLU A 84 -16.94 -19.07 -4.97
C GLU A 84 -17.30 -19.23 -3.48
N GLU A 85 -16.93 -20.37 -2.87
CA GLU A 85 -17.10 -20.63 -1.45
C GLU A 85 -15.72 -21.01 -0.85
N PRO A 86 -14.92 -20.02 -0.40
CA PRO A 86 -13.62 -20.30 0.19
C PRO A 86 -13.75 -21.06 1.50
N SER A 87 -12.95 -22.11 1.69
CA SER A 87 -12.91 -22.90 2.93
C SER A 87 -11.91 -22.35 3.95
N ALA A 88 -11.02 -21.47 3.53
CA ALA A 88 -10.06 -20.76 4.37
C ALA A 88 -9.86 -19.33 3.84
N LEU A 89 -9.32 -18.48 4.69
CA LEU A 89 -8.93 -17.14 4.28
C LEU A 89 -7.69 -16.67 5.06
N SER A 90 -6.93 -15.78 4.44
CA SER A 90 -5.83 -15.06 5.07
C SER A 90 -6.17 -13.58 5.16
N VAL A 91 -5.83 -12.97 6.30
CA VAL A 91 -5.94 -11.52 6.48
C VAL A 91 -4.53 -10.95 6.56
N LEU A 92 -4.22 -10.04 5.64
CA LEU A 92 -2.94 -9.36 5.61
C LEU A 92 -3.16 -7.88 5.89
N ILE A 93 -2.37 -7.35 6.82
CA ILE A 93 -2.43 -5.94 7.19
C ILE A 93 -1.03 -5.36 7.06
N ARG A 94 -0.91 -4.24 6.33
CA ARG A 94 0.28 -3.40 6.33
C ARG A 94 -0.11 -2.03 6.85
N ARG A 95 0.67 -1.51 7.79
CA ARG A 95 0.58 -0.15 8.31
C ARG A 95 1.98 0.44 8.36
N ASP A 96 2.14 1.59 7.77
CA ASP A 96 3.40 2.31 7.78
C ASP A 96 3.36 3.41 8.84
N TYR A 97 4.45 3.60 9.58
CA TYR A 97 4.58 4.61 10.62
C TYR A 97 5.89 5.36 10.46
N ALA A 98 5.84 6.68 10.53
CA ALA A 98 7.03 7.49 10.74
C ALA A 98 7.33 7.65 12.24
N VAL A 99 8.60 7.51 12.63
CA VAL A 99 9.05 7.77 14.01
C VAL A 99 9.40 9.24 14.12
N VAL A 100 8.41 10.07 14.47
CA VAL A 100 8.56 11.54 14.50
C VAL A 100 9.08 12.06 15.83
N GLU A 101 8.79 11.38 16.94
CA GLU A 101 9.26 11.74 18.28
C GLU A 101 10.05 10.57 18.94
N PRO A 102 11.31 10.30 18.54
CA PRO A 102 12.07 9.16 19.06
C PRO A 102 12.22 9.16 20.57
N GLN A 103 12.33 10.35 21.21
CA GLN A 103 12.45 10.47 22.67
C GLN A 103 11.17 10.06 23.41
N ARG A 104 10.02 10.30 22.80
CA ARG A 104 8.73 9.85 23.35
C ARG A 104 8.63 8.33 23.28
N LEU A 105 9.00 7.74 22.15
CA LEU A 105 9.05 6.29 21.97
C LEU A 105 9.97 5.62 23.01
N LEU A 106 11.21 6.13 23.19
CA LEU A 106 12.16 5.63 24.20
C LEU A 106 11.60 5.73 25.62
N SER A 107 10.92 6.84 25.94
CA SER A 107 10.33 7.05 27.25
C SER A 107 9.16 6.10 27.54
N GLN A 108 8.35 5.78 26.53
CA GLN A 108 7.27 4.80 26.67
C GLN A 108 7.80 3.39 26.83
N ALA A 109 8.77 2.98 26.02
CA ALA A 109 9.44 1.68 26.17
C ALA A 109 10.07 1.52 27.56
N GLN A 110 10.68 2.57 28.11
CA GLN A 110 11.23 2.54 29.45
C GLN A 110 10.13 2.36 30.52
N ARG A 111 8.96 3.01 30.38
CA ARG A 111 7.83 2.81 31.29
C ARG A 111 7.33 1.37 31.30
N ILE A 112 7.25 0.75 30.11
CA ILE A 112 6.86 -0.64 29.99
C ILE A 112 7.88 -1.52 30.70
N ALA A 113 9.17 -1.31 30.44
CA ALA A 113 10.26 -2.06 31.06
C ALA A 113 10.33 -1.89 32.60
N ASP A 114 9.94 -0.74 33.14
CA ASP A 114 9.86 -0.50 34.57
C ASP A 114 8.69 -1.27 35.23
N LEU A 115 7.62 -1.54 34.47
CA LEU A 115 6.46 -2.31 34.94
C LEU A 115 6.68 -3.82 34.81
N ASP A 116 7.25 -4.29 33.72
CA ASP A 116 7.59 -5.70 33.47
C ASP A 116 8.98 -5.83 32.83
N PRO A 117 10.04 -5.88 33.66
CA PRO A 117 11.42 -5.94 33.14
C PRO A 117 11.77 -7.25 32.42
N GLU A 118 11.13 -8.37 32.76
CA GLU A 118 11.41 -9.67 32.14
C GLU A 118 10.85 -9.72 30.72
N SER A 119 9.55 -9.38 30.56
CA SER A 119 8.90 -9.33 29.24
C SER A 119 9.55 -8.31 28.31
N ALA A 120 9.88 -7.12 28.80
CA ALA A 120 10.55 -6.09 28.03
C ALA A 120 11.97 -6.50 27.58
N ALA A 121 12.69 -7.26 28.40
CA ALA A 121 14.01 -7.77 28.02
C ALA A 121 13.92 -8.85 26.94
N ASP A 122 12.95 -9.73 27.02
CA ASP A 122 12.70 -10.78 26.03
C ASP A 122 12.29 -10.17 24.69
N ALA A 123 11.33 -9.23 24.66
CA ALA A 123 10.90 -8.52 23.46
C ALA A 123 12.03 -7.73 22.80
N ALA A 124 12.87 -7.05 23.57
CA ALA A 124 14.05 -6.35 23.08
C ALA A 124 15.11 -7.32 22.53
N ALA A 125 15.25 -8.51 23.10
CA ALA A 125 16.15 -9.55 22.63
C ALA A 125 15.68 -10.16 21.30
N GLU A 126 14.41 -10.44 21.17
CA GLU A 126 13.80 -10.97 19.95
C GLU A 126 13.94 -9.99 18.77
N ALA A 127 13.62 -8.72 18.99
CA ALA A 127 13.81 -7.66 18.00
C ALA A 127 15.27 -7.55 17.52
N ARG A 128 16.25 -7.85 18.37
CA ARG A 128 17.69 -7.87 18.00
C ARG A 128 18.11 -9.14 17.27
N ALA A 129 17.56 -10.28 17.62
CA ALA A 129 17.88 -11.56 17.00
C ALA A 129 17.56 -11.56 15.51
N VAL A 130 16.45 -10.95 15.11
CA VAL A 130 16.04 -10.77 13.71
C VAL A 130 17.06 -9.96 12.90
N ASN A 131 17.81 -9.06 13.54
CA ASN A 131 18.82 -8.20 12.88
C ASN A 131 20.28 -8.67 13.06
N GLY A 132 20.54 -9.88 13.55
CA GLY A 132 21.88 -10.46 13.68
C GLY A 132 22.77 -9.79 14.76
N GLY A 133 22.19 -9.08 15.71
CA GLY A 133 22.92 -8.39 16.79
C GLY A 133 23.36 -9.33 17.91
N THR A 134 24.66 -9.48 18.15
CA THR A 134 25.26 -10.32 19.21
C THR A 134 25.73 -9.48 20.40
N GLY A 135 24.83 -8.86 21.17
CA GLY A 135 25.22 -8.06 22.33
C GLY A 135 24.39 -8.32 23.57
N SER A 136 24.94 -8.07 24.79
CA SER A 136 24.24 -8.25 26.06
C SER A 136 22.99 -7.36 26.17
N VAL A 137 21.90 -7.93 26.68
CA VAL A 137 20.55 -7.33 26.74
C VAL A 137 20.37 -6.37 27.92
N ALA A 138 21.19 -6.52 28.97
CA ALA A 138 21.08 -5.71 30.19
C ALA A 138 21.51 -4.25 29.93
N GLY A 139 20.55 -3.32 29.95
CA GLY A 139 20.76 -1.88 29.83
C GLY A 139 20.39 -1.27 28.47
N VAL A 140 19.73 -2.02 27.58
CA VAL A 140 19.44 -1.59 26.19
C VAL A 140 18.02 -1.07 25.99
N VAL A 141 17.07 -1.43 26.88
CA VAL A 141 15.71 -0.87 26.84
C VAL A 141 15.80 0.64 27.12
N GLY A 142 15.37 1.45 26.17
CA GLY A 142 15.49 2.93 26.25
C GLY A 142 16.77 3.51 25.65
N SER A 143 17.74 2.69 25.18
CA SER A 143 18.99 3.19 24.58
C SER A 143 18.95 3.27 23.05
N SER A 144 18.02 2.58 22.39
CA SER A 144 17.87 2.64 20.94
C SER A 144 16.40 2.57 20.52
N VAL A 145 16.05 3.27 19.45
CA VAL A 145 14.71 3.23 18.82
C VAL A 145 14.32 1.79 18.47
N HIS A 146 15.27 1.00 17.97
CA HIS A 146 15.03 -0.39 17.59
C HIS A 146 14.58 -1.26 18.78
N ALA A 147 15.28 -1.17 19.92
CA ALA A 147 14.89 -1.91 21.11
C ALA A 147 13.55 -1.40 21.69
N ALA A 148 13.30 -0.11 21.61
CA ALA A 148 12.05 0.49 22.06
C ALA A 148 10.86 0.01 21.19
N LEU A 149 11.02 -0.11 19.88
CA LEU A 149 10.00 -0.69 19.00
C LEU A 149 9.74 -2.16 19.35
N GLY A 150 10.79 -2.95 19.61
CA GLY A 150 10.62 -4.33 20.05
C GLY A 150 9.79 -4.46 21.34
N VAL A 151 10.07 -3.61 22.33
CA VAL A 151 9.29 -3.57 23.58
C VAL A 151 7.85 -3.13 23.32
N LEU A 152 7.62 -2.10 22.49
CA LEU A 152 6.30 -1.58 22.19
C LEU A 152 5.42 -2.64 21.49
N PHE A 153 5.94 -3.27 20.43
CA PHE A 153 5.22 -4.29 19.65
C PHE A 153 5.18 -5.65 20.34
N GLY A 154 5.98 -5.88 21.37
CA GLY A 154 5.88 -7.05 22.25
C GLY A 154 4.80 -6.89 23.33
N GLU A 155 4.49 -5.65 23.74
CA GLU A 155 3.51 -5.37 24.82
C GLU A 155 2.11 -5.12 24.26
N PHE A 156 2.00 -4.37 23.15
CA PHE A 156 0.72 -3.93 22.59
C PHE A 156 0.39 -4.63 21.27
N GLU A 157 -0.88 -4.96 21.10
CA GLU A 157 -1.40 -5.45 19.83
C GLU A 157 -1.30 -4.37 18.73
N PRO A 158 -1.10 -4.75 17.45
CA PRO A 158 -0.98 -3.80 16.35
C PRO A 158 -2.14 -2.79 16.24
N ASP A 159 -3.37 -3.20 16.57
CA ASP A 159 -4.53 -2.31 16.54
C ASP A 159 -4.53 -1.29 17.68
N GLU A 160 -3.99 -1.67 18.85
CA GLU A 160 -3.81 -0.75 19.96
C GLU A 160 -2.74 0.29 19.65
N ILE A 161 -1.64 -0.15 19.00
CA ILE A 161 -0.60 0.78 18.53
C ILE A 161 -1.18 1.75 17.50
N ALA A 162 -1.98 1.29 16.55
CA ALA A 162 -2.63 2.13 15.56
C ALA A 162 -3.53 3.21 16.21
N THR A 163 -4.31 2.82 17.19
CA THR A 163 -5.20 3.76 17.91
C THR A 163 -4.43 4.81 18.74
N ARG A 164 -3.23 4.45 19.23
CA ARG A 164 -2.44 5.24 20.18
C ARG A 164 -1.10 5.72 19.60
N HIS A 165 -0.89 5.68 18.30
CA HIS A 165 0.40 5.94 17.66
C HIS A 165 1.04 7.26 18.11
N LYS A 166 0.25 8.34 18.27
CA LYS A 166 0.73 9.65 18.75
C LYS A 166 1.28 9.62 20.18
N GLU A 167 0.74 8.75 21.04
CA GLU A 167 1.26 8.58 22.42
C GLU A 167 2.66 7.97 22.40
N PHE A 168 2.96 7.15 21.39
CA PHE A 168 4.23 6.47 21.20
C PHE A 168 5.25 7.29 20.37
N GLY A 169 4.87 8.48 19.90
CA GLY A 169 5.72 9.33 19.07
C GLY A 169 5.83 8.85 17.63
N LEU A 170 4.80 8.13 17.18
CA LEU A 170 4.63 7.65 15.82
C LEU A 170 3.62 8.53 15.08
N GLU A 171 3.80 8.70 13.80
CA GLU A 171 2.83 9.28 12.87
C GLU A 171 2.39 8.20 11.88
N GLU A 172 1.09 8.07 11.70
CA GLU A 172 0.51 7.09 10.81
C GLU A 172 0.71 7.51 9.35
N GLY A 173 1.16 6.58 8.53
CA GLY A 173 1.24 6.69 7.08
C GLY A 173 0.15 5.84 6.43
N ASP A 174 0.44 5.35 5.24
CA ASP A 174 -0.49 4.52 4.49
C ASP A 174 -0.74 3.18 5.19
N SER A 175 -1.95 2.67 5.02
CA SER A 175 -2.31 1.33 5.49
C SER A 175 -3.19 0.60 4.50
N THR A 176 -3.06 -0.72 4.46
CA THR A 176 -3.93 -1.59 3.66
C THR A 176 -4.28 -2.86 4.42
N LEU A 177 -5.50 -3.33 4.23
CA LEU A 177 -5.99 -4.62 4.72
C LEU A 177 -6.53 -5.42 3.54
N TRP A 178 -6.00 -6.62 3.34
CA TRP A 178 -6.44 -7.55 2.31
C TRP A 178 -7.04 -8.80 2.94
N VAL A 179 -8.20 -9.20 2.47
CA VAL A 179 -8.81 -10.50 2.81
C VAL A 179 -8.70 -11.39 1.57
N VAL A 180 -7.92 -12.46 1.68
CA VAL A 180 -7.55 -13.34 0.58
C VAL A 180 -8.18 -14.71 0.80
N ALA A 181 -8.90 -15.21 -0.20
CA ALA A 181 -9.51 -16.54 -0.17
C ALA A 181 -8.45 -17.63 -0.38
N ALA A 182 -8.56 -18.72 0.37
CA ALA A 182 -7.73 -19.91 0.24
C ALA A 182 -8.58 -21.19 0.20
N ASP A 183 -8.04 -22.24 -0.42
CA ASP A 183 -8.68 -23.56 -0.44
C ASP A 183 -8.48 -24.30 0.87
N GLU A 184 -7.33 -24.07 1.52
CA GLU A 184 -6.97 -24.62 2.83
C GLU A 184 -6.08 -23.63 3.61
N THR A 185 -6.02 -23.80 4.92
CA THR A 185 -5.09 -23.02 5.74
C THR A 185 -3.66 -23.47 5.47
N PRO A 186 -2.69 -22.52 5.29
CA PRO A 186 -1.28 -22.87 5.12
C PRO A 186 -0.74 -23.70 6.29
N GLU A 187 0.25 -24.54 6.02
CA GLU A 187 0.95 -25.28 7.08
C GLU A 187 1.66 -24.30 8.04
N PRO A 188 1.76 -24.63 9.34
CA PRO A 188 2.43 -23.77 10.31
C PRO A 188 3.86 -23.44 9.90
N GLY A 189 4.16 -22.16 9.75
CA GLY A 189 5.48 -21.65 9.39
C GLY A 189 5.73 -21.46 7.90
N GLU A 190 4.87 -21.93 7.03
CA GLU A 190 5.04 -21.88 5.56
C GLU A 190 5.18 -20.42 5.04
N TRP A 191 4.38 -19.50 5.57
CA TRP A 191 4.30 -18.11 5.11
C TRP A 191 5.22 -17.14 5.87
N LEU A 192 5.92 -17.56 6.93
CA LEU A 192 6.67 -16.67 7.84
C LEU A 192 7.85 -15.94 7.18
N SER A 193 8.44 -16.50 6.12
CA SER A 193 9.62 -15.90 5.47
C SER A 193 9.26 -14.76 4.49
N ALA A 194 8.07 -14.78 3.91
CA ALA A 194 7.64 -13.82 2.89
C ALA A 194 6.10 -13.73 2.88
N PRO A 195 5.47 -13.16 3.94
CA PRO A 195 4.02 -13.23 4.13
C PRO A 195 3.21 -12.51 3.03
N PHE A 196 3.76 -11.49 2.40
CA PHE A 196 3.10 -10.72 1.34
C PHE A 196 3.43 -11.21 -0.07
N ASP A 197 4.60 -11.83 -0.29
CA ASP A 197 5.07 -12.22 -1.63
C ASP A 197 4.29 -13.40 -2.22
N GLN A 198 3.61 -14.18 -1.38
CA GLN A 198 2.80 -15.34 -1.77
C GLN A 198 1.33 -15.01 -1.98
N THR A 199 0.96 -13.74 -1.85
CA THR A 199 -0.43 -13.32 -1.98
C THR A 199 -0.82 -13.22 -3.46
N ASP A 200 -1.79 -14.04 -3.87
CA ASP A 200 -2.36 -13.96 -5.21
C ASP A 200 -3.42 -12.86 -5.27
N PRO A 201 -3.18 -11.77 -6.05
CA PRO A 201 -4.13 -10.67 -6.15
C PRO A 201 -5.49 -11.08 -6.71
N GLN A 202 -5.56 -12.15 -7.53
CA GLN A 202 -6.82 -12.66 -8.09
C GLN A 202 -7.70 -13.37 -7.04
N ARG A 203 -7.15 -13.67 -5.86
CA ARG A 203 -7.87 -14.30 -4.75
C ARG A 203 -8.28 -13.31 -3.65
N VAL A 204 -8.03 -12.02 -3.85
CA VAL A 204 -8.44 -10.97 -2.91
C VAL A 204 -9.95 -10.79 -2.97
N VAL A 205 -10.63 -11.09 -1.88
CA VAL A 205 -12.09 -10.94 -1.73
C VAL A 205 -12.46 -9.48 -1.49
N CYS A 206 -11.70 -8.81 -0.64
CA CYS A 206 -11.86 -7.38 -0.38
C CYS A 206 -10.53 -6.75 0.06
N ARG A 207 -10.40 -5.46 -0.23
CA ARG A 207 -9.25 -4.62 0.11
C ARG A 207 -9.77 -3.31 0.69
N PHE A 208 -9.13 -2.84 1.74
CA PHE A 208 -9.42 -1.56 2.39
C PHE A 208 -8.12 -0.79 2.52
N ASP A 209 -8.04 0.35 1.85
CA ASP A 209 -6.86 1.22 1.86
C ASP A 209 -7.19 2.52 2.58
N VAL A 210 -6.20 3.03 3.32
CA VAL A 210 -6.21 4.36 3.93
C VAL A 210 -4.91 5.03 3.52
N SER A 211 -5.02 6.15 2.84
CA SER A 211 -3.87 6.97 2.41
C SER A 211 -4.28 8.43 2.41
N SER A 212 -3.36 9.32 2.80
CA SER A 212 -3.57 10.77 2.69
C SER A 212 -3.77 11.25 1.24
N VAL A 213 -3.31 10.47 0.27
CA VAL A 213 -3.52 10.74 -1.16
C VAL A 213 -5.00 10.68 -1.53
N PHE A 214 -5.78 9.76 -0.92
CA PHE A 214 -7.22 9.65 -1.16
C PHE A 214 -8.04 10.74 -0.45
N ASP A 215 -7.53 11.29 0.66
CA ASP A 215 -8.22 12.36 1.39
C ASP A 215 -8.15 13.70 0.64
N GLU A 216 -7.11 13.93 -0.17
CA GLU A 216 -6.98 15.14 -0.99
C GLU A 216 -7.98 15.18 -2.15
N GLU A 217 -8.35 14.02 -2.72
CA GLU A 217 -9.37 13.93 -3.78
C GLU A 217 -10.79 14.22 -3.28
N LEU A 218 -11.10 13.85 -2.01
CA LEU A 218 -12.41 14.10 -1.40
C LEU A 218 -12.59 15.53 -0.91
N GLY A 219 -11.49 16.28 -0.71
CA GLY A 219 -11.51 17.66 -0.25
C GLY A 219 -11.62 18.71 -1.35
N ALA A 220 -11.38 18.35 -2.61
CA ALA A 220 -11.35 19.31 -3.72
C ALA A 220 -12.74 19.68 -4.26
N ASP A 221 -13.78 18.90 -3.98
CA ASP A 221 -15.11 19.09 -4.57
C ASP A 221 -16.09 19.90 -3.69
N ASP A 222 -15.75 20.25 -2.44
CA ASP A 222 -16.73 20.85 -1.49
C ASP A 222 -16.63 22.38 -1.34
N ASP A 223 -15.62 23.04 -1.91
CA ASP A 223 -15.43 24.49 -1.73
C ASP A 223 -16.07 25.36 -2.83
N ASP A 224 -16.60 24.81 -3.92
CA ASP A 224 -17.11 25.59 -5.07
C ASP A 224 -18.65 25.74 -5.12
N VAL A 225 -19.41 25.26 -4.12
CA VAL A 225 -20.89 25.27 -4.15
C VAL A 225 -21.53 26.39 -3.31
N LEU A 226 -20.77 27.13 -2.49
CA LEU A 226 -21.34 28.09 -1.53
C LEU A 226 -21.27 29.57 -1.91
N GLU A 227 -20.73 29.95 -3.07
CA GLU A 227 -20.60 31.42 -3.44
C GLU A 227 -21.64 31.95 -4.42
N THR A 228 -22.74 31.26 -4.76
CA THR A 228 -23.71 31.79 -5.72
C THR A 228 -25.12 32.05 -5.19
N LEU A 229 -25.33 32.25 -3.89
CA LEU A 229 -26.66 32.56 -3.36
C LEU A 229 -26.76 33.83 -2.50
N ASP A 230 -25.92 34.86 -2.70
CA ASP A 230 -26.17 36.14 -2.04
C ASP A 230 -25.97 37.31 -3.02
N GLY A 231 -26.96 37.59 -3.84
CA GLY A 231 -26.99 38.71 -4.76
C GLY A 231 -28.32 38.92 -5.43
N ASP A 232 -29.39 39.16 -4.67
CA ASP A 232 -30.47 40.07 -5.12
C ASP A 232 -31.51 40.35 -4.02
N ARG A 233 -31.34 41.49 -3.35
CA ARG A 233 -32.44 42.25 -2.78
C ARG A 233 -32.02 43.70 -2.48
#